data_ae442f46c19c9282e08779a938aecf06
#
_entry.id   ae442f46c19c9282e08779a938aecf06
#
_cell.length_a   1.000
_cell.length_b   1.000
_cell.length_c   1.000
_cell.angle_alpha   90.00
_cell.angle_beta   90.00
_cell.angle_gamma   90.00
#
_symmetry.space_group_name_H-M   'P 1'
#
loop_
_entity.id
_entity.type
_entity.pdbx_description
1 polymer ?
#
loop_
_entity_poly.entity_id
_entity_poly.type
_entity_poly.pdbx_seq_one_letter_code
_entity_poly.pdbx_strand_id
1 'polypeptide(L)'
;MTESLETSAQSRMIDLPAGRFHYVSWGAERTELPSVLLLHGITSSAQSWVRVGPGLADRYRVYALDMRGHGESIKPSRGTYSLRCTADDAIAFIEALGLERPALIGHSWGGATAIVLASGAWSQEPVPDLSHLILEDPAYHFGRGDPEERAAPYTRDIGRPPQELRAEIAASSPGWTEADIEGKIDALHKVSREAVVSVFDEAGQEGDLLPLLARIAAPTLLIRADPALGTTLEDAAWERAKQYLSALSRAVQVDGATHNIHRSKFDVFMQVVNDFLGQEKSDT
;
A
#
# COMPACT_ATOMS: atom_id res chain seq x y z
N MET A 1 26.50 -5.95 25.30
CA MET A 1 25.58 -6.96 24.73
C MET A 1 24.20 -6.33 24.78
N THR A 2 23.82 -5.63 23.73
CA THR A 2 22.46 -5.15 23.54
C THR A 2 21.67 -6.31 22.96
N GLU A 3 20.77 -6.89 23.77
CA GLU A 3 19.73 -7.78 23.23
C GLU A 3 19.02 -7.01 22.12
N SER A 4 19.12 -7.50 20.89
CA SER A 4 18.24 -7.07 19.82
C SER A 4 16.84 -7.50 20.26
N LEU A 5 16.03 -6.55 20.70
CA LEU A 5 14.59 -6.75 20.84
C LEU A 5 14.12 -7.10 19.41
N GLU A 6 13.96 -8.41 19.14
CA GLU A 6 13.24 -8.84 17.95
C GLU A 6 11.90 -8.14 17.99
N THR A 7 11.70 -7.15 17.12
CA THR A 7 10.44 -6.45 16.98
C THR A 7 9.44 -7.41 16.37
N SER A 8 8.83 -8.24 17.24
CA SER A 8 7.86 -9.23 16.83
C SER A 8 6.60 -8.54 16.28
N ALA A 9 6.09 -9.07 15.18
CA ALA A 9 4.83 -8.64 14.62
C ALA A 9 3.68 -8.80 15.63
N GLN A 10 2.88 -7.76 15.82
CA GLN A 10 1.70 -7.78 16.67
C GLN A 10 0.44 -7.61 15.83
N SER A 11 -0.41 -8.63 15.82
CA SER A 11 -1.72 -8.62 15.17
C SER A 11 -2.77 -8.03 16.11
N ARG A 12 -3.53 -7.04 15.66
CA ARG A 12 -4.50 -6.30 16.47
C ARG A 12 -5.75 -5.93 15.70
N MET A 13 -6.83 -5.70 16.43
CA MET A 13 -8.09 -5.16 15.89
C MET A 13 -8.30 -3.75 16.41
N ILE A 14 -8.93 -2.91 15.59
CA ILE A 14 -9.34 -1.54 15.93
C ILE A 14 -10.73 -1.27 15.39
N ASP A 15 -11.55 -0.57 16.17
CA ASP A 15 -12.87 -0.13 15.73
C ASP A 15 -12.74 1.29 15.13
N LEU A 16 -13.12 1.43 13.86
CA LEU A 16 -13.16 2.69 13.11
C LEU A 16 -14.62 3.01 12.73
N PRO A 17 -14.94 4.22 12.28
CA PRO A 17 -16.31 4.58 11.91
C PRO A 17 -16.98 3.63 10.92
N ALA A 18 -16.24 3.07 9.97
CA ALA A 18 -16.75 2.13 8.98
C ALA A 18 -16.91 0.69 9.52
N GLY A 19 -16.37 0.36 10.69
CA GLY A 19 -16.43 -0.94 11.32
C GLY A 19 -15.12 -1.41 11.92
N ARG A 20 -14.96 -2.72 12.10
CA ARG A 20 -13.80 -3.30 12.75
C ARG A 20 -12.72 -3.67 11.75
N PHE A 21 -11.51 -3.15 11.96
CA PHE A 21 -10.35 -3.35 11.10
C PHE A 21 -9.25 -4.12 11.81
N HIS A 22 -8.52 -4.89 11.05
CA HIS A 22 -7.31 -5.58 11.49
C HIS A 22 -6.07 -4.83 11.00
N TYR A 23 -5.00 -4.88 11.79
CA TYR A 23 -3.69 -4.40 11.40
C TYR A 23 -2.58 -5.21 12.05
N VAL A 24 -1.42 -5.18 11.44
CA VAL A 24 -0.18 -5.71 12.01
C VAL A 24 0.75 -4.55 12.33
N SER A 25 1.44 -4.61 13.46
CA SER A 25 2.38 -3.58 13.87
C SER A 25 3.72 -4.15 14.30
N TRP A 26 4.77 -3.35 14.14
CA TRP A 26 6.14 -3.62 14.59
C TRP A 26 6.68 -2.39 15.31
N GLY A 27 7.27 -2.58 16.49
CA GLY A 27 7.82 -1.49 17.31
C GLY A 27 6.78 -0.47 17.80
N ALA A 28 5.49 -0.85 17.88
CA ALA A 28 4.41 0.07 18.28
C ALA A 28 4.53 0.58 19.72
N GLU A 29 5.25 -0.13 20.58
CA GLU A 29 5.54 0.25 21.97
C GLU A 29 6.58 1.38 22.11
N ARG A 30 7.33 1.66 21.06
CA ARG A 30 8.41 2.68 21.02
C ARG A 30 7.82 4.04 20.67
N THR A 31 7.03 4.60 21.58
CA THR A 31 6.21 5.80 21.34
C THR A 31 7.01 7.06 21.00
N GLU A 32 8.31 7.09 21.28
CA GLU A 32 9.24 8.16 20.94
C GLU A 32 9.63 8.18 19.45
N LEU A 33 9.39 7.08 18.71
CA LEU A 33 9.72 6.99 17.31
C LEU A 33 8.60 7.54 16.41
N PRO A 34 8.96 8.12 15.25
CA PRO A 34 7.99 8.47 14.23
C PRO A 34 7.26 7.23 13.71
N SER A 35 6.13 7.44 13.07
CA SER A 35 5.29 6.34 12.58
C SER A 35 5.28 6.21 11.07
N VAL A 36 5.04 4.99 10.60
CA VAL A 36 4.82 4.63 9.19
C VAL A 36 3.53 3.84 9.07
N LEU A 37 2.64 4.24 8.18
CA LEU A 37 1.46 3.48 7.78
C LEU A 37 1.68 2.84 6.40
N LEU A 38 1.38 1.54 6.29
CA LEU A 38 1.54 0.73 5.09
C LEU A 38 0.17 0.31 4.57
N LEU A 39 -0.13 0.61 3.30
CA LEU A 39 -1.36 0.25 2.60
C LEU A 39 -1.05 -0.72 1.46
N HIS A 40 -1.65 -1.91 1.52
CA HIS A 40 -1.39 -2.99 0.57
C HIS A 40 -2.15 -2.85 -0.75
N GLY A 41 -1.72 -3.60 -1.79
CA GLY A 41 -2.40 -3.71 -3.07
C GLY A 41 -3.64 -4.60 -3.03
N ILE A 42 -4.46 -4.53 -4.09
CA ILE A 42 -5.65 -5.36 -4.23
C ILE A 42 -5.31 -6.86 -4.13
N THR A 43 -6.20 -7.67 -3.56
CA THR A 43 -6.00 -9.11 -3.26
C THR A 43 -4.77 -9.41 -2.39
N SER A 44 -4.33 -8.43 -1.59
CA SER A 44 -3.27 -8.59 -0.61
C SER A 44 -3.81 -8.35 0.81
N SER A 45 -2.94 -8.20 1.79
CA SER A 45 -3.27 -7.90 3.20
C SER A 45 -2.06 -7.25 3.88
N ALA A 46 -2.16 -6.93 5.16
CA ALA A 46 -1.05 -6.47 5.98
C ALA A 46 0.17 -7.41 5.92
N GLN A 47 -0.06 -8.70 5.65
CA GLN A 47 1.00 -9.70 5.50
C GLN A 47 1.92 -9.45 4.28
N SER A 48 1.53 -8.61 3.33
CA SER A 48 2.44 -8.23 2.24
C SER A 48 3.68 -7.49 2.74
N TRP A 49 3.59 -6.89 3.91
CA TRP A 49 4.62 -6.08 4.52
C TRP A 49 5.47 -6.81 5.57
N VAL A 50 5.36 -8.16 5.62
CA VAL A 50 6.04 -9.02 6.61
C VAL A 50 7.57 -8.85 6.65
N ARG A 51 8.17 -8.43 5.53
CA ARG A 51 9.61 -8.13 5.44
C ARG A 51 9.91 -6.64 5.64
N VAL A 52 9.04 -5.76 5.13
CA VAL A 52 9.22 -4.31 5.20
C VAL A 52 9.01 -3.80 6.62
N GLY A 53 7.98 -4.32 7.32
CA GLY A 53 7.67 -3.92 8.69
C GLY A 53 8.86 -4.05 9.64
N PRO A 54 9.46 -5.23 9.79
CA PRO A 54 10.67 -5.40 10.60
C PRO A 54 11.85 -4.56 10.12
N GLY A 55 12.01 -4.41 8.79
CA GLY A 55 13.10 -3.63 8.19
C GLY A 55 13.05 -2.12 8.50
N LEU A 56 11.89 -1.59 8.88
CA LEU A 56 11.71 -0.20 9.29
C LEU A 56 11.61 -0.03 10.82
N ALA A 57 11.35 -1.12 11.57
CA ALA A 57 10.97 -1.05 12.97
C ALA A 57 12.08 -0.55 13.93
N ASP A 58 13.34 -0.55 13.51
CA ASP A 58 14.42 0.03 14.30
C ASP A 58 14.34 1.56 14.42
N ARG A 59 13.68 2.21 13.46
CA ARG A 59 13.60 3.68 13.37
C ARG A 59 12.18 4.23 13.40
N TYR A 60 11.18 3.37 13.24
CA TYR A 60 9.78 3.76 13.12
C TYR A 60 8.88 2.80 13.90
N ARG A 61 7.74 3.31 14.34
CA ARG A 61 6.57 2.50 14.68
C ARG A 61 5.85 2.17 13.39
N VAL A 62 5.80 0.93 13.00
CA VAL A 62 5.25 0.51 11.71
C VAL A 62 3.88 -0.13 11.88
N TYR A 63 2.93 0.28 11.06
CA TYR A 63 1.56 -0.20 11.08
C TYR A 63 1.16 -0.60 9.65
N ALA A 64 0.71 -1.82 9.44
CA ALA A 64 0.19 -2.30 8.18
C ALA A 64 -1.30 -2.59 8.33
N LEU A 65 -2.15 -1.83 7.66
CA LEU A 65 -3.60 -1.95 7.73
C LEU A 65 -4.10 -3.00 6.74
N ASP A 66 -4.95 -3.93 7.20
CA ASP A 66 -5.82 -4.67 6.28
C ASP A 66 -6.93 -3.72 5.81
N MET A 67 -6.89 -3.33 4.55
CA MET A 67 -7.88 -2.42 3.99
C MET A 67 -9.25 -3.13 3.89
N ARG A 68 -10.35 -2.35 3.89
CA ARG A 68 -11.72 -2.91 3.80
C ARG A 68 -11.84 -3.99 2.72
N GLY A 69 -12.59 -5.04 2.99
CA GLY A 69 -12.77 -6.17 2.07
C GLY A 69 -11.65 -7.20 2.06
N HIS A 70 -10.52 -6.92 2.74
CA HIS A 70 -9.30 -7.72 2.73
C HIS A 70 -8.92 -8.19 4.15
N GLY A 71 -8.09 -9.22 4.19
CA GLY A 71 -7.58 -9.79 5.44
C GLY A 71 -8.68 -10.06 6.45
N GLU A 72 -8.45 -9.69 7.70
CA GLU A 72 -9.41 -9.84 8.81
C GLU A 72 -10.28 -8.58 9.03
N SER A 73 -10.12 -7.55 8.17
CA SER A 73 -10.92 -6.34 8.26
C SER A 73 -12.35 -6.55 7.76
N ILE A 74 -13.22 -5.60 8.13
CA ILE A 74 -14.61 -5.57 7.70
C ILE A 74 -14.77 -5.77 6.20
N LYS A 75 -15.80 -6.49 5.80
CA LYS A 75 -16.20 -6.72 4.40
C LYS A 75 -17.58 -6.11 4.16
N PRO A 76 -17.65 -4.78 3.99
CA PRO A 76 -18.93 -4.10 3.79
C PRO A 76 -19.53 -4.44 2.42
N SER A 77 -20.79 -4.06 2.22
CA SER A 77 -21.50 -4.25 0.96
C SER A 77 -20.94 -3.35 -0.17
N ARG A 78 -21.31 -3.65 -1.39
CA ARG A 78 -21.06 -2.79 -2.58
C ARG A 78 -21.52 -1.35 -2.36
N GLY A 79 -20.89 -0.41 -3.04
CA GLY A 79 -21.16 1.03 -2.90
C GLY A 79 -20.33 1.70 -1.80
N THR A 80 -19.33 0.99 -1.25
CA THR A 80 -18.47 1.50 -0.17
C THR A 80 -16.97 1.23 -0.41
N TYR A 81 -16.58 0.95 -1.65
CA TYR A 81 -15.20 0.60 -2.02
C TYR A 81 -14.52 1.65 -2.91
N SER A 82 -15.07 2.85 -3.01
CA SER A 82 -14.41 3.96 -3.71
C SER A 82 -13.07 4.30 -3.04
N LEU A 83 -12.16 4.92 -3.77
CA LEU A 83 -10.88 5.37 -3.22
C LEU A 83 -11.08 6.40 -2.11
N ARG A 84 -12.16 7.18 -2.17
CA ARG A 84 -12.56 8.03 -1.06
C ARG A 84 -12.82 7.23 0.21
N CYS A 85 -13.66 6.19 0.13
CA CYS A 85 -13.99 5.39 1.32
C CYS A 85 -12.75 4.72 1.94
N THR A 86 -11.81 4.26 1.09
CA THR A 86 -10.57 3.66 1.58
C THR A 86 -9.60 4.69 2.14
N ALA A 87 -9.58 5.91 1.59
CA ALA A 87 -8.82 7.03 2.14
C ALA A 87 -9.38 7.46 3.50
N ASP A 88 -10.71 7.58 3.63
CA ASP A 88 -11.38 7.93 4.89
C ASP A 88 -11.09 6.88 5.99
N ASP A 89 -11.02 5.57 5.66
CA ASP A 89 -10.58 4.54 6.60
C ASP A 89 -9.13 4.73 7.08
N ALA A 90 -8.24 5.06 6.17
CA ALA A 90 -6.83 5.28 6.51
C ALA A 90 -6.65 6.56 7.36
N ILE A 91 -7.43 7.61 7.09
CA ILE A 91 -7.48 8.82 7.93
C ILE A 91 -7.98 8.46 9.32
N ALA A 92 -9.11 7.77 9.42
CA ALA A 92 -9.67 7.35 10.70
C ALA A 92 -8.70 6.44 11.49
N PHE A 93 -7.92 5.60 10.81
CA PHE A 93 -6.88 4.78 11.43
C PHE A 93 -5.74 5.63 12.00
N ILE A 94 -5.26 6.63 11.24
CA ILE A 94 -4.23 7.58 11.68
C ILE A 94 -4.70 8.31 12.94
N GLU A 95 -5.93 8.80 12.94
CA GLU A 95 -6.55 9.53 14.06
C GLU A 95 -6.74 8.64 15.29
N ALA A 96 -7.31 7.46 15.11
CA ALA A 96 -7.61 6.52 16.20
C ALA A 96 -6.35 6.04 16.94
N LEU A 97 -5.21 5.96 16.25
CA LEU A 97 -3.92 5.63 16.85
C LEU A 97 -3.09 6.84 17.26
N GLY A 98 -3.58 8.07 17.03
CA GLY A 98 -2.84 9.31 17.32
C GLY A 98 -1.48 9.36 16.62
N LEU A 99 -1.44 8.97 15.34
CA LEU A 99 -0.19 9.00 14.57
C LEU A 99 0.12 10.44 14.12
N GLU A 100 1.04 11.08 14.79
CA GLU A 100 1.47 12.42 14.44
C GLU A 100 2.41 12.40 13.23
N ARG A 101 2.08 13.14 12.18
CA ARG A 101 2.86 13.27 10.94
C ARG A 101 3.43 11.94 10.41
N PRO A 102 2.63 10.87 10.23
CA PRO A 102 3.16 9.60 9.78
C PRO A 102 3.74 9.69 8.36
N ALA A 103 4.73 8.85 8.06
CA ALA A 103 5.01 8.52 6.69
C ALA A 103 3.93 7.53 6.18
N LEU A 104 3.51 7.67 4.93
CA LEU A 104 2.52 6.80 4.30
C LEU A 104 3.15 6.08 3.13
N ILE A 105 3.10 4.76 3.12
CA ILE A 105 3.58 3.92 2.02
C ILE A 105 2.41 3.15 1.43
N GLY A 106 2.13 3.33 0.14
CA GLY A 106 1.06 2.63 -0.55
C GLY A 106 1.55 1.89 -1.78
N HIS A 107 1.18 0.60 -1.90
CA HIS A 107 1.44 -0.23 -3.07
C HIS A 107 0.19 -0.38 -3.93
N SER A 108 0.32 -0.20 -5.26
CA SER A 108 -0.77 -0.48 -6.21
C SER A 108 -2.09 0.23 -5.83
N TRP A 109 -3.16 -0.50 -5.50
CA TRP A 109 -4.42 0.06 -5.00
C TRP A 109 -4.25 0.85 -3.70
N GLY A 110 -3.41 0.38 -2.76
CA GLY A 110 -3.02 1.15 -1.58
C GLY A 110 -2.29 2.45 -1.95
N GLY A 111 -1.54 2.45 -3.06
CA GLY A 111 -0.93 3.65 -3.63
C GLY A 111 -1.97 4.63 -4.19
N ALA A 112 -3.00 4.13 -4.89
CA ALA A 112 -4.13 4.94 -5.33
C ALA A 112 -4.87 5.58 -4.15
N THR A 113 -5.16 4.80 -3.11
CA THR A 113 -5.74 5.28 -1.85
C THR A 113 -4.87 6.36 -1.21
N ALA A 114 -3.55 6.16 -1.17
CA ALA A 114 -2.60 7.12 -0.60
C ALA A 114 -2.55 8.44 -1.41
N ILE A 115 -2.67 8.39 -2.74
CA ILE A 115 -2.78 9.60 -3.58
C ILE A 115 -4.05 10.39 -3.22
N VAL A 116 -5.20 9.72 -3.11
CA VAL A 116 -6.47 10.37 -2.76
C VAL A 116 -6.40 10.98 -1.37
N LEU A 117 -5.92 10.24 -0.37
CA LEU A 117 -5.72 10.72 0.99
C LEU A 117 -4.82 11.96 1.03
N ALA A 118 -3.60 11.86 0.49
CA ALA A 118 -2.59 12.92 0.60
C ALA A 118 -2.94 14.17 -0.22
N SER A 119 -3.69 14.03 -1.31
CA SER A 119 -4.16 15.17 -2.13
C SER A 119 -5.36 15.91 -1.53
N GLY A 120 -6.06 15.31 -0.56
CA GLY A 120 -7.33 15.80 -0.05
C GLY A 120 -8.44 15.83 -1.11
N ALA A 121 -8.26 15.07 -2.20
CA ALA A 121 -9.30 14.96 -3.20
C ALA A 121 -10.46 14.15 -2.64
N TRP A 122 -11.66 14.71 -2.78
CA TRP A 122 -12.93 14.07 -2.42
C TRP A 122 -13.13 13.75 -0.92
N SER A 123 -12.13 13.91 -0.06
CA SER A 123 -12.30 13.75 1.39
C SER A 123 -13.15 14.89 1.96
N GLN A 124 -14.01 14.58 2.91
CA GLN A 124 -14.71 15.57 3.75
C GLN A 124 -13.95 15.84 5.05
N GLU A 125 -13.00 14.95 5.38
CA GLU A 125 -12.14 15.06 6.55
C GLU A 125 -10.87 15.88 6.23
N PRO A 126 -10.28 16.54 7.22
CA PRO A 126 -8.98 17.21 7.06
C PRO A 126 -7.91 16.22 6.60
N VAL A 127 -7.07 16.65 5.66
CA VAL A 127 -5.91 15.84 5.24
C VAL A 127 -4.93 15.75 6.40
N PRO A 128 -4.51 14.55 6.83
CA PRO A 128 -3.47 14.40 7.84
C PRO A 128 -2.15 15.05 7.36
N ASP A 129 -1.45 15.72 8.25
CA ASP A 129 -0.09 16.17 7.97
C ASP A 129 0.82 14.94 7.85
N LEU A 130 1.33 14.68 6.66
CA LEU A 130 2.22 13.55 6.37
C LEU A 130 3.68 14.02 6.37
N SER A 131 4.58 13.27 7.02
CA SER A 131 6.01 13.53 6.90
C SER A 131 6.54 13.22 5.50
N HIS A 132 6.12 12.08 4.95
CA HIS A 132 6.50 11.59 3.62
C HIS A 132 5.37 10.77 3.01
N LEU A 133 5.32 10.74 1.68
CA LEU A 133 4.50 9.82 0.92
C LEU A 133 5.38 8.94 0.03
N ILE A 134 5.18 7.63 0.08
CA ILE A 134 5.88 6.67 -0.79
C ILE A 134 4.85 5.88 -1.57
N LEU A 135 4.93 5.96 -2.88
CA LEU A 135 4.02 5.34 -3.83
C LEU A 135 4.78 4.26 -4.60
N GLU A 136 4.55 3.01 -4.22
CA GLU A 136 5.12 1.85 -4.89
C GLU A 136 4.20 1.41 -6.02
N ASP A 137 4.62 1.64 -7.24
CA ASP A 137 3.93 1.28 -8.48
C ASP A 137 2.40 1.47 -8.40
N PRO A 138 1.93 2.70 -8.04
CA PRO A 138 0.55 2.95 -7.68
C PRO A 138 -0.38 2.75 -8.87
N ALA A 139 -1.53 2.13 -8.63
CA ALA A 139 -2.62 2.18 -9.60
C ALA A 139 -3.11 3.63 -9.71
N TYR A 140 -3.16 4.16 -10.91
CA TYR A 140 -3.59 5.54 -11.16
C TYR A 140 -4.87 5.64 -11.99
N HIS A 141 -5.33 4.50 -12.54
CA HIS A 141 -6.50 4.41 -13.37
C HIS A 141 -7.07 2.99 -13.31
N PHE A 142 -8.37 2.87 -13.08
CA PHE A 142 -9.04 1.57 -12.94
C PHE A 142 -9.83 1.15 -14.18
N GLY A 143 -9.82 1.95 -15.25
CA GLY A 143 -10.55 1.69 -16.48
C GLY A 143 -12.07 1.91 -16.34
N ARG A 144 -12.75 1.78 -17.47
CA ARG A 144 -14.21 1.81 -17.57
C ARG A 144 -14.70 0.52 -18.24
N GLY A 145 -15.96 0.18 -18.08
CA GLY A 145 -16.57 -1.02 -18.63
C GLY A 145 -17.03 -1.98 -17.54
N ASP A 146 -17.26 -3.24 -17.89
CA ASP A 146 -17.77 -4.26 -16.95
C ASP A 146 -16.78 -4.49 -15.80
N PRO A 147 -17.17 -4.22 -14.54
CA PRO A 147 -16.29 -4.42 -13.39
C PRO A 147 -15.92 -5.90 -13.16
N GLU A 148 -16.79 -6.85 -13.51
CA GLU A 148 -16.51 -8.27 -13.40
C GLU A 148 -15.38 -8.68 -14.38
N GLU A 149 -15.43 -8.21 -15.63
CA GLU A 149 -14.36 -8.48 -16.61
C GLU A 149 -13.02 -7.88 -16.16
N ARG A 150 -13.03 -6.65 -15.66
CA ARG A 150 -11.81 -5.98 -15.18
C ARG A 150 -11.24 -6.63 -13.91
N ALA A 151 -12.10 -7.10 -13.02
CA ALA A 151 -11.70 -7.81 -11.81
C ALA A 151 -11.28 -9.26 -12.04
N ALA A 152 -11.63 -9.88 -13.18
CA ALA A 152 -11.40 -11.29 -13.45
C ALA A 152 -9.94 -11.75 -13.25
N PRO A 153 -8.90 -11.02 -13.70
CA PRO A 153 -7.51 -11.42 -13.47
C PRO A 153 -7.15 -11.47 -11.97
N TYR A 154 -7.78 -10.66 -11.15
CA TYR A 154 -7.52 -10.55 -9.71
C TYR A 154 -8.36 -11.52 -8.88
N THR A 155 -9.52 -11.90 -9.37
CA THR A 155 -10.46 -12.79 -8.64
C THR A 155 -10.28 -14.26 -8.95
N ARG A 156 -9.53 -14.60 -9.99
CA ARG A 156 -9.32 -15.99 -10.47
C ARG A 156 -8.80 -16.93 -9.39
N ASP A 157 -7.90 -16.43 -8.57
CA ASP A 157 -7.16 -17.23 -7.60
C ASP A 157 -7.76 -17.19 -6.18
N ILE A 158 -8.84 -16.42 -5.97
CA ILE A 158 -9.52 -16.33 -4.68
C ILE A 158 -10.11 -17.69 -4.29
N GLY A 159 -9.70 -18.19 -3.11
CA GLY A 159 -10.20 -19.44 -2.55
C GLY A 159 -9.69 -20.72 -3.22
N ARG A 160 -8.73 -20.64 -4.14
CA ARG A 160 -8.09 -21.82 -4.73
C ARG A 160 -7.26 -22.60 -3.69
N PRO A 161 -7.07 -23.91 -3.87
CA PRO A 161 -6.30 -24.72 -2.91
C PRO A 161 -4.89 -24.17 -2.67
N PRO A 162 -4.44 -24.05 -1.40
CA PRO A 162 -3.14 -23.45 -1.07
C PRO A 162 -1.94 -24.11 -1.77
N GLN A 163 -2.00 -25.44 -1.94
CA GLN A 163 -0.91 -26.20 -2.57
C GLN A 163 -0.72 -25.86 -4.05
N GLU A 164 -1.83 -25.63 -4.79
CA GLU A 164 -1.80 -25.21 -6.18
C GLU A 164 -1.25 -23.79 -6.30
N LEU A 165 -1.78 -22.87 -5.47
CA LEU A 165 -1.35 -21.48 -5.45
C LEU A 165 0.14 -21.34 -5.11
N ARG A 166 0.62 -22.12 -4.15
CA ARG A 166 2.04 -22.11 -3.76
C ARG A 166 2.97 -22.39 -4.93
N ALA A 167 2.70 -23.48 -5.67
CA ALA A 167 3.54 -23.88 -6.79
C ALA A 167 3.52 -22.82 -7.92
N GLU A 168 2.35 -22.27 -8.23
CA GLU A 168 2.19 -21.24 -9.26
C GLU A 168 2.85 -19.91 -8.86
N ILE A 169 2.64 -19.46 -7.62
CA ILE A 169 3.23 -18.21 -7.14
C ILE A 169 4.75 -18.33 -7.08
N ALA A 170 5.30 -19.44 -6.55
CA ALA A 170 6.73 -19.66 -6.51
C ALA A 170 7.37 -19.64 -7.90
N ALA A 171 6.72 -20.21 -8.89
CA ALA A 171 7.20 -20.24 -10.27
C ALA A 171 7.10 -18.90 -10.99
N SER A 172 6.08 -18.08 -10.69
CA SER A 172 5.79 -16.83 -11.38
C SER A 172 6.30 -15.56 -10.68
N SER A 173 6.80 -15.68 -9.45
CA SER A 173 7.16 -14.54 -8.60
C SER A 173 8.63 -14.60 -8.15
N PRO A 174 9.58 -14.33 -9.05
CA PRO A 174 11.01 -14.38 -8.73
C PRO A 174 11.36 -13.36 -7.63
N GLY A 175 12.20 -13.81 -6.68
CA GLY A 175 12.63 -12.98 -5.55
C GLY A 175 11.70 -13.00 -4.34
N TRP A 176 10.51 -13.62 -4.44
CA TRP A 176 9.63 -13.80 -3.30
C TRP A 176 10.16 -14.88 -2.37
N THR A 177 10.10 -14.60 -1.08
CA THR A 177 10.42 -15.57 -0.03
C THR A 177 9.21 -16.45 0.29
N GLU A 178 9.43 -17.52 1.06
CA GLU A 178 8.34 -18.36 1.56
C GLU A 178 7.31 -17.54 2.34
N ALA A 179 7.75 -16.59 3.15
CA ALA A 179 6.85 -15.70 3.90
C ALA A 179 5.98 -14.82 2.97
N ASP A 180 6.53 -14.34 1.85
CA ASP A 180 5.78 -13.58 0.85
C ASP A 180 4.70 -14.44 0.16
N ILE A 181 5.04 -15.71 -0.12
CA ILE A 181 4.13 -16.67 -0.75
C ILE A 181 2.99 -17.04 0.21
N GLU A 182 3.31 -17.38 1.46
CA GLU A 182 2.31 -17.69 2.49
C GLU A 182 1.38 -16.51 2.74
N GLY A 183 1.94 -15.31 2.89
CA GLY A 183 1.14 -14.10 3.07
C GLY A 183 0.20 -13.83 1.89
N LYS A 184 0.62 -14.14 0.66
CA LYS A 184 -0.25 -14.01 -0.52
C LYS A 184 -1.35 -15.06 -0.55
N ILE A 185 -1.06 -16.30 -0.20
CA ILE A 185 -2.05 -17.38 -0.12
C ILE A 185 -3.10 -17.06 0.95
N ASP A 186 -2.65 -16.64 2.15
CA ASP A 186 -3.55 -16.24 3.23
C ASP A 186 -4.47 -15.08 2.80
N ALA A 187 -3.91 -14.07 2.14
CA ALA A 187 -4.68 -12.94 1.63
C ALA A 187 -5.74 -13.36 0.60
N LEU A 188 -5.42 -14.29 -0.32
CA LEU A 188 -6.36 -14.82 -1.31
C LEU A 188 -7.50 -15.64 -0.68
N HIS A 189 -7.30 -16.22 0.49
CA HIS A 189 -8.36 -16.93 1.22
C HIS A 189 -9.23 -16.00 2.07
N LYS A 190 -8.73 -14.82 2.43
CA LYS A 190 -9.42 -13.88 3.30
C LYS A 190 -10.06 -12.71 2.56
N VAL A 191 -9.65 -12.44 1.34
CA VAL A 191 -10.24 -11.35 0.54
C VAL A 191 -11.65 -11.69 0.09
N SER A 192 -12.55 -10.71 0.10
CA SER A 192 -13.88 -10.84 -0.50
C SER A 192 -13.81 -10.63 -2.02
N ARG A 193 -14.28 -11.61 -2.80
CA ARG A 193 -14.42 -11.46 -4.26
C ARG A 193 -15.31 -10.25 -4.61
N GLU A 194 -16.39 -10.09 -3.87
CA GLU A 194 -17.31 -8.96 -4.07
C GLU A 194 -16.62 -7.62 -3.81
N ALA A 195 -15.74 -7.53 -2.80
CA ALA A 195 -14.94 -6.34 -2.53
C ALA A 195 -14.02 -5.99 -3.71
N VAL A 196 -13.34 -6.99 -4.28
CA VAL A 196 -12.45 -6.78 -5.43
C VAL A 196 -13.23 -6.24 -6.63
N VAL A 197 -14.36 -6.85 -6.97
CA VAL A 197 -15.24 -6.37 -8.07
C VAL A 197 -15.73 -4.95 -7.80
N SER A 198 -16.12 -4.65 -6.55
CA SER A 198 -16.62 -3.31 -6.18
C SER A 198 -15.54 -2.23 -6.28
N VAL A 199 -14.28 -2.55 -5.97
CA VAL A 199 -13.16 -1.63 -6.19
C VAL A 199 -13.06 -1.26 -7.67
N PHE A 200 -13.14 -2.22 -8.59
CA PHE A 200 -13.09 -1.94 -10.03
C PHE A 200 -14.32 -1.17 -10.53
N ASP A 201 -15.48 -1.39 -9.93
CA ASP A 201 -16.69 -0.65 -10.26
C ASP A 201 -16.58 0.82 -9.81
N GLU A 202 -16.30 1.04 -8.54
CA GLU A 202 -16.35 2.35 -7.90
C GLU A 202 -15.12 3.22 -8.23
N ALA A 203 -13.91 2.69 -8.09
CA ALA A 203 -12.70 3.42 -8.45
C ALA A 203 -12.58 3.64 -9.98
N GLY A 204 -13.20 2.80 -10.79
CA GLY A 204 -13.30 3.01 -12.24
C GLY A 204 -14.04 4.29 -12.64
N GLN A 205 -14.87 4.82 -11.76
CA GLN A 205 -15.61 6.07 -11.99
C GLN A 205 -14.79 7.32 -11.61
N GLU A 206 -13.74 7.18 -10.85
CA GLU A 206 -12.93 8.29 -10.30
C GLU A 206 -11.90 8.84 -11.32
N GLY A 207 -11.58 8.07 -12.36
CA GLY A 207 -10.77 8.54 -13.49
C GLY A 207 -9.27 8.47 -13.25
N ASP A 208 -8.54 9.44 -13.83
CA ASP A 208 -7.07 9.50 -13.78
C ASP A 208 -6.60 10.24 -12.52
N LEU A 209 -5.81 9.56 -11.68
CA LEU A 209 -5.34 10.09 -10.41
C LEU A 209 -4.03 10.88 -10.53
N LEU A 210 -3.28 10.78 -11.63
CA LEU A 210 -1.98 11.43 -11.75
C LEU A 210 -2.02 12.95 -11.52
N PRO A 211 -3.03 13.71 -12.01
CA PRO A 211 -3.11 15.15 -11.73
C PRO A 211 -3.23 15.49 -10.24
N LEU A 212 -3.71 14.56 -9.39
CA LEU A 212 -3.81 14.77 -7.95
C LEU A 212 -2.45 14.87 -7.27
N LEU A 213 -1.39 14.31 -7.86
CA LEU A 213 -0.02 14.43 -7.34
C LEU A 213 0.41 15.89 -7.16
N ALA A 214 -0.05 16.80 -8.03
CA ALA A 214 0.25 18.23 -7.92
C ALA A 214 -0.38 18.92 -6.68
N ARG A 215 -1.32 18.26 -6.00
CA ARG A 215 -1.97 18.77 -4.80
C ARG A 215 -1.32 18.29 -3.51
N ILE A 216 -0.38 17.34 -3.60
CA ILE A 216 0.26 16.70 -2.44
C ILE A 216 1.35 17.60 -1.91
N ALA A 217 1.22 18.01 -0.63
CA ALA A 217 2.19 18.87 0.03
C ALA A 217 3.41 18.10 0.57
N ALA A 218 3.21 16.84 0.98
CA ALA A 218 4.28 16.01 1.52
C ALA A 218 5.34 15.67 0.47
N PRO A 219 6.63 15.63 0.81
CA PRO A 219 7.66 15.04 -0.02
C PRO A 219 7.23 13.65 -0.49
N THR A 220 7.27 13.40 -1.80
CA THR A 220 6.74 12.17 -2.40
C THR A 220 7.82 11.39 -3.12
N LEU A 221 7.98 10.11 -2.79
CA LEU A 221 8.78 9.15 -3.54
C LEU A 221 7.85 8.30 -4.41
N LEU A 222 7.99 8.43 -5.73
CA LEU A 222 7.30 7.59 -6.69
C LEU A 222 8.25 6.51 -7.20
N ILE A 223 7.92 5.24 -6.92
CA ILE A 223 8.73 4.09 -7.34
C ILE A 223 7.95 3.34 -8.41
N ARG A 224 8.59 3.10 -9.56
CA ARG A 224 8.04 2.33 -10.67
C ARG A 224 8.76 0.99 -10.80
N ALA A 225 8.01 -0.08 -11.09
CA ALA A 225 8.56 -1.38 -11.48
C ALA A 225 9.19 -1.33 -12.89
N ASP A 226 9.88 -2.40 -13.28
CA ASP A 226 10.44 -2.53 -14.62
C ASP A 226 9.31 -2.67 -15.65
N PRO A 227 9.22 -1.77 -16.65
CA PRO A 227 8.18 -1.85 -17.68
C PRO A 227 8.18 -3.16 -18.46
N ALA A 228 9.34 -3.80 -18.60
CA ALA A 228 9.45 -5.09 -19.28
C ALA A 228 8.85 -6.26 -18.49
N LEU A 229 8.68 -6.09 -17.17
CA LEU A 229 8.15 -7.11 -16.25
C LEU A 229 6.73 -6.80 -15.73
N GLY A 230 6.12 -5.75 -16.24
CA GLY A 230 4.79 -5.31 -15.89
C GLY A 230 4.80 -4.27 -14.77
N THR A 231 4.34 -3.08 -15.09
CA THR A 231 4.13 -1.94 -14.20
C THR A 231 2.74 -1.36 -14.42
N THR A 232 2.17 -0.72 -13.42
CA THR A 232 0.94 0.08 -13.59
C THR A 232 1.24 1.41 -14.27
N LEU A 233 2.47 1.93 -14.12
CA LEU A 233 2.92 3.20 -14.68
C LEU A 233 3.66 2.98 -16.00
N GLU A 234 2.95 2.76 -17.09
CA GLU A 234 3.53 2.73 -18.43
C GLU A 234 4.29 4.02 -18.74
N ASP A 235 5.18 4.02 -19.76
CA ASP A 235 6.08 5.14 -20.04
C ASP A 235 5.37 6.48 -20.14
N ALA A 236 4.25 6.56 -20.85
CA ALA A 236 3.48 7.81 -20.96
C ALA A 236 2.91 8.29 -19.62
N ALA A 237 2.43 7.36 -18.78
CA ALA A 237 1.95 7.69 -17.44
C ALA A 237 3.08 8.10 -16.50
N TRP A 238 4.22 7.42 -16.59
CA TRP A 238 5.42 7.75 -15.83
C TRP A 238 5.93 9.16 -16.11
N GLU A 239 6.06 9.53 -17.39
CA GLU A 239 6.49 10.87 -17.76
C GLU A 239 5.50 11.95 -17.30
N ARG A 240 4.19 11.67 -17.40
CA ARG A 240 3.16 12.57 -16.88
C ARG A 240 3.20 12.69 -15.36
N ALA A 241 3.35 11.57 -14.64
CA ALA A 241 3.42 11.59 -13.18
C ALA A 241 4.56 12.47 -12.67
N LYS A 242 5.74 12.36 -13.28
CA LYS A 242 6.91 13.18 -12.93
C LYS A 242 6.66 14.69 -13.08
N GLN A 243 5.81 15.10 -14.02
CA GLN A 243 5.46 16.52 -14.21
C GLN A 243 4.60 17.09 -13.06
N TYR A 244 3.90 16.25 -12.33
CA TYR A 244 3.06 16.64 -11.21
C TYR A 244 3.76 16.58 -9.85
N LEU A 245 4.96 15.99 -9.79
CA LEU A 245 5.72 15.91 -8.54
C LEU A 245 6.29 17.27 -8.14
N SER A 246 6.25 17.57 -6.84
CA SER A 246 6.89 18.77 -6.28
C SER A 246 8.42 18.68 -6.36
N ALA A 247 9.10 19.82 -6.17
CA ALA A 247 10.57 19.88 -6.16
C ALA A 247 11.21 19.07 -5.00
N LEU A 248 10.44 18.78 -3.94
CA LEU A 248 10.88 17.96 -2.81
C LEU A 248 10.69 16.46 -3.07
N SER A 249 10.10 16.10 -4.20
CA SER A 249 9.73 14.73 -4.53
C SER A 249 10.78 14.07 -5.43
N ARG A 250 10.77 12.74 -5.45
CA ARG A 250 11.70 11.92 -6.20
C ARG A 250 10.96 10.83 -6.98
N ALA A 251 11.42 10.52 -8.18
CA ALA A 251 10.92 9.40 -8.98
C ALA A 251 12.06 8.41 -9.27
N VAL A 252 11.82 7.12 -9.04
CA VAL A 252 12.82 6.05 -9.19
C VAL A 252 12.18 4.88 -9.94
N GLN A 253 12.85 4.37 -10.97
CA GLN A 253 12.54 3.08 -11.58
C GLN A 253 13.45 2.02 -11.00
N VAL A 254 12.91 0.85 -10.71
CA VAL A 254 13.68 -0.31 -10.22
C VAL A 254 13.72 -1.38 -11.31
N ASP A 255 14.84 -1.43 -12.04
CA ASP A 255 15.03 -2.38 -13.11
C ASP A 255 15.06 -3.83 -12.60
N GLY A 256 14.43 -4.73 -13.35
CA GLY A 256 14.26 -6.13 -13.00
C GLY A 256 13.27 -6.38 -11.85
N ALA A 257 12.53 -5.35 -11.40
CA ALA A 257 11.45 -5.53 -10.43
C ALA A 257 10.12 -5.80 -11.12
N THR A 258 9.34 -6.74 -10.57
CA THR A 258 7.93 -6.90 -10.93
C THR A 258 7.08 -5.86 -10.19
N HIS A 259 5.79 -5.77 -10.51
CA HIS A 259 4.82 -4.88 -9.84
C HIS A 259 4.89 -4.87 -8.30
N ASN A 260 5.24 -5.98 -7.67
CA ASN A 260 5.48 -6.09 -6.23
C ASN A 260 6.97 -5.88 -5.92
N ILE A 261 7.46 -4.65 -6.01
CA ILE A 261 8.88 -4.29 -5.87
C ILE A 261 9.42 -4.69 -4.50
N HIS A 262 8.65 -4.40 -3.44
CA HIS A 262 8.98 -4.74 -2.05
C HIS A 262 9.18 -6.24 -1.79
N ARG A 263 8.77 -7.11 -2.73
CA ARG A 263 8.98 -8.56 -2.68
C ARG A 263 10.05 -9.01 -3.66
N SER A 264 9.95 -8.59 -4.93
CA SER A 264 10.83 -9.06 -6.01
C SER A 264 12.24 -8.45 -5.95
N LYS A 265 12.38 -7.24 -5.42
CA LYS A 265 13.65 -6.48 -5.26
C LYS A 265 13.73 -5.84 -3.86
N PHE A 266 13.52 -6.64 -2.84
CA PHE A 266 13.40 -6.18 -1.46
C PHE A 266 14.54 -5.26 -1.01
N ASP A 267 15.80 -5.66 -1.21
CA ASP A 267 16.94 -4.87 -0.73
C ASP A 267 17.03 -3.51 -1.42
N VAL A 268 16.73 -3.45 -2.73
CA VAL A 268 16.70 -2.20 -3.48
C VAL A 268 15.54 -1.32 -3.02
N PHE A 269 14.36 -1.92 -2.81
CA PHE A 269 13.19 -1.20 -2.27
C PHE A 269 13.52 -0.59 -0.91
N MET A 270 14.05 -1.38 0.03
CA MET A 270 14.40 -0.91 1.37
C MET A 270 15.48 0.17 1.34
N GLN A 271 16.48 0.06 0.47
CA GLN A 271 17.49 1.08 0.31
C GLN A 271 16.87 2.41 -0.15
N VAL A 272 16.06 2.37 -1.22
CA VAL A 272 15.43 3.58 -1.79
C VAL A 272 14.47 4.25 -0.78
N VAL A 273 13.68 3.44 -0.05
CA VAL A 273 12.78 3.93 1.00
C VAL A 273 13.56 4.54 2.16
N ASN A 274 14.58 3.84 2.66
CA ASN A 274 15.40 4.30 3.78
C ASN A 274 16.17 5.58 3.46
N ASP A 275 16.72 5.69 2.24
CA ASP A 275 17.41 6.89 1.77
C ASP A 275 16.46 8.09 1.70
N PHE A 276 15.22 7.87 1.27
CA PHE A 276 14.22 8.92 1.18
C PHE A 276 13.71 9.38 2.55
N LEU A 277 13.37 8.44 3.43
CA LEU A 277 12.91 8.73 4.80
C LEU A 277 14.01 9.34 5.68
N GLY A 278 15.28 9.19 5.33
CA GLY A 278 16.42 9.71 6.08
C GLY A 278 16.83 11.15 5.74
N GLN A 279 16.23 11.78 4.73
CA GLN A 279 16.68 13.09 4.21
C GLN A 279 16.26 14.32 5.05
N GLU A 280 15.42 14.16 6.08
CA GLU A 280 14.91 15.30 6.88
C GLU A 280 15.92 16.01 7.81
N LYS A 281 17.19 15.66 7.85
CA LYS A 281 18.13 16.19 8.89
C LYS A 281 19.28 17.05 8.38
N SER A 282 19.26 17.54 7.14
CA SER A 282 20.38 18.33 6.62
C SER A 282 20.11 19.83 6.44
N ASP A 283 18.91 20.33 6.74
CA ASP A 283 18.59 21.76 6.59
C ASP A 283 18.11 22.38 7.92
N THR A 284 19.03 22.49 8.89
CA THR A 284 18.95 23.48 9.99
C THR A 284 20.32 24.03 10.31
#